data_6f2d4089ccdd734913fc18c3da92ef36
#
_entry.id   6f2d4089ccdd734913fc18c3da92ef36
#
_cell.length_a   1.000
_cell.length_b   1.000
_cell.length_c   1.000
_cell.angle_alpha   90.00
_cell.angle_beta   90.00
_cell.angle_gamma   90.00
#
_symmetry.space_group_name_H-M   'P 1'
#
loop_
_entity.id
_entity.type
_entity.pdbx_description
1 polymer ?
#
loop_
_entity_poly.entity_id
_entity_poly.type
_entity_poly.pdbx_seq_one_letter_code
_entity_poly.pdbx_strand_id
1 'polypeptide(L)'
;MREWWSTRWYAPIVALASLLLVLLVAGLAVMERLAAEAPSAVAPHAWTAPLDRADAALGRGDAAAAMSAWREAQAAALRSGHWEGMIAVGDAARRLAEAGRDRADGLARARQAYLTALFRVRRERSLDGLLSAAIAFGELGDRDVLAQALRLAEQQAGRDPLSRARVRTVADRWMSPPFEAEHRDPTLSGGHQP
;
A
#
# COMPACT_ATOMS: atom_id res chain seq x y z
N MET A 1 -70.76 0.45 -43.62
CA MET A 1 -69.47 0.77 -44.28
C MET A 1 -68.73 1.86 -43.50
N ARG A 2 -68.16 1.56 -42.32
CA ARG A 2 -67.47 2.56 -41.51
C ARG A 2 -66.44 2.02 -40.53
N GLU A 3 -65.67 0.99 -40.87
CA GLU A 3 -64.65 0.46 -39.93
C GLU A 3 -63.29 0.15 -40.57
N TRP A 4 -63.00 0.65 -41.75
CA TRP A 4 -61.78 0.24 -42.49
C TRP A 4 -60.61 1.23 -42.40
N TRP A 5 -60.76 2.37 -41.70
CA TRP A 5 -59.79 3.46 -41.72
C TRP A 5 -58.93 3.55 -40.43
N SER A 6 -59.27 2.87 -39.33
CA SER A 6 -58.61 3.05 -38.05
C SER A 6 -57.38 2.16 -37.81
N THR A 7 -57.31 1.02 -38.44
CA THR A 7 -56.25 0.03 -38.14
C THR A 7 -54.95 0.24 -38.89
N ARG A 8 -54.95 1.03 -39.94
CA ARG A 8 -53.78 1.15 -40.84
C ARG A 8 -52.74 2.18 -40.37
N TRP A 9 -53.12 3.08 -39.49
CA TRP A 9 -52.23 4.13 -38.97
C TRP A 9 -51.54 3.73 -37.66
N TYR A 10 -52.07 2.82 -36.91
CA TYR A 10 -51.45 2.34 -35.64
C TYR A 10 -50.32 1.33 -35.86
N ALA A 11 -50.34 0.60 -36.94
CA ALA A 11 -49.32 -0.40 -37.22
C ALA A 11 -47.87 0.15 -37.27
N PRO A 12 -47.58 1.27 -37.94
CA PRO A 12 -46.25 1.85 -37.97
C PRO A 12 -45.85 2.47 -36.62
N ILE A 13 -46.81 3.00 -35.86
CA ILE A 13 -46.55 3.61 -34.53
C ILE A 13 -46.18 2.51 -33.52
N VAL A 14 -46.90 1.41 -33.52
CA VAL A 14 -46.62 0.25 -32.66
C VAL A 14 -45.26 -0.41 -33.02
N ALA A 15 -44.96 -0.50 -34.31
CA ALA A 15 -43.67 -1.05 -34.77
C ALA A 15 -42.50 -0.13 -34.34
N LEU A 16 -42.65 1.20 -34.42
CA LEU A 16 -41.65 2.15 -33.98
C LEU A 16 -41.47 2.13 -32.47
N ALA A 17 -42.57 2.05 -31.70
CA ALA A 17 -42.52 1.94 -30.24
C ALA A 17 -41.83 0.63 -29.78
N SER A 18 -42.10 -0.47 -30.45
CA SER A 18 -41.47 -1.77 -30.18
C SER A 18 -39.96 -1.74 -30.47
N LEU A 19 -39.55 -1.11 -31.57
CA LEU A 19 -38.14 -0.95 -31.95
C LEU A 19 -37.41 -0.10 -30.95
N LEU A 20 -38.03 1.02 -30.52
CA LEU A 20 -37.44 1.89 -29.48
C LEU A 20 -37.28 1.17 -28.13
N LEU A 21 -38.27 0.37 -27.76
CA LEU A 21 -38.21 -0.43 -26.52
C LEU A 21 -37.08 -1.48 -26.58
N VAL A 22 -36.91 -2.15 -27.69
CA VAL A 22 -35.83 -3.14 -27.90
C VAL A 22 -34.45 -2.44 -27.83
N LEU A 23 -34.29 -1.27 -28.45
CA LEU A 23 -33.06 -0.50 -28.42
C LEU A 23 -32.76 0.02 -27.00
N LEU A 24 -33.79 0.43 -26.24
CA LEU A 24 -33.63 0.84 -24.85
C LEU A 24 -33.17 -0.32 -23.96
N VAL A 25 -33.80 -1.48 -24.10
CA VAL A 25 -33.43 -2.69 -23.31
C VAL A 25 -32.03 -3.18 -23.71
N ALA A 26 -31.69 -3.18 -25.00
CA ALA A 26 -30.35 -3.52 -25.46
C ALA A 26 -29.30 -2.51 -24.95
N GLY A 27 -29.62 -1.22 -24.94
CA GLY A 27 -28.76 -0.16 -24.40
C GLY A 27 -28.53 -0.31 -22.89
N LEU A 28 -29.56 -0.64 -22.13
CA LEU A 28 -29.44 -0.94 -20.69
C LEU A 28 -28.57 -2.19 -20.44
N ALA A 29 -28.76 -3.25 -21.20
CA ALA A 29 -27.95 -4.46 -21.05
C ALA A 29 -26.48 -4.24 -21.42
N VAL A 30 -26.18 -3.37 -22.38
CA VAL A 30 -24.80 -2.96 -22.72
C VAL A 30 -24.22 -2.10 -21.60
N MET A 31 -25.01 -1.18 -21.04
CA MET A 31 -24.57 -0.36 -19.88
C MET A 31 -24.30 -1.20 -18.65
N GLU A 32 -25.11 -2.20 -18.34
CA GLU A 32 -24.86 -3.15 -17.26
C GLU A 32 -23.59 -3.99 -17.49
N ARG A 33 -23.33 -4.43 -18.72
CA ARG A 33 -22.09 -5.12 -19.07
C ARG A 33 -20.87 -4.21 -18.96
N LEU A 34 -20.93 -2.98 -19.43
CA LEU A 34 -19.86 -2.00 -19.29
C LEU A 34 -19.63 -1.59 -17.83
N ALA A 35 -20.67 -1.53 -17.01
CA ALA A 35 -20.56 -1.31 -15.57
C ALA A 35 -19.98 -2.54 -14.83
N ALA A 36 -20.26 -3.76 -15.30
CA ALA A 36 -19.68 -4.99 -14.75
C ALA A 36 -18.21 -5.19 -15.18
N GLU A 37 -17.83 -4.65 -16.34
CA GLU A 37 -16.44 -4.65 -16.84
C GLU A 37 -15.67 -3.38 -16.44
N ALA A 38 -16.31 -2.38 -15.82
CA ALA A 38 -15.60 -1.31 -15.16
C ALA A 38 -14.62 -1.95 -14.18
N PRO A 39 -13.30 -1.62 -14.23
CA PRO A 39 -12.35 -2.19 -13.29
C PRO A 39 -12.91 -1.94 -11.90
N SER A 40 -13.34 -3.01 -11.23
CA SER A 40 -13.90 -2.96 -9.88
C SER A 40 -12.97 -2.06 -9.10
N ALA A 41 -13.48 -0.96 -8.54
CA ALA A 41 -12.67 -0.06 -7.74
C ALA A 41 -11.93 -0.97 -6.75
N VAL A 42 -10.61 -1.12 -6.94
CA VAL A 42 -9.81 -2.05 -6.16
C VAL A 42 -10.01 -1.63 -4.73
N ALA A 43 -10.63 -2.49 -3.92
CA ALA A 43 -10.87 -2.18 -2.52
C ALA A 43 -9.56 -1.67 -1.92
N PRO A 44 -9.57 -0.56 -1.15
CA PRO A 44 -8.35 0.06 -0.65
C PRO A 44 -7.42 -0.92 0.09
N HIS A 45 -7.95 -2.03 0.56
CA HIS A 45 -7.23 -3.07 1.29
C HIS A 45 -7.16 -4.42 0.54
N ALA A 46 -7.27 -4.43 -0.80
CA ALA A 46 -7.24 -5.66 -1.60
C ALA A 46 -5.94 -6.48 -1.45
N TRP A 47 -4.87 -5.89 -0.92
CA TRP A 47 -3.60 -6.56 -0.62
C TRP A 47 -3.62 -7.36 0.69
N THR A 48 -4.57 -7.12 1.60
CA THR A 48 -4.58 -7.70 2.95
C THR A 48 -4.73 -9.22 2.91
N ALA A 49 -5.77 -9.73 2.25
CA ALA A 49 -5.99 -11.18 2.17
C ALA A 49 -4.82 -11.97 1.52
N PRO A 50 -4.19 -11.49 0.42
CA PRO A 50 -2.95 -12.09 -0.05
C PRO A 50 -1.80 -12.05 0.95
N LEU A 51 -1.63 -10.95 1.73
CA LEU A 51 -0.60 -10.89 2.78
C LEU A 51 -0.85 -11.90 3.89
N ASP A 52 -2.10 -12.04 4.34
CA ASP A 52 -2.47 -13.06 5.34
C ASP A 52 -2.14 -14.47 4.87
N ARG A 53 -2.38 -14.76 3.57
CA ARG A 53 -1.99 -16.04 2.96
C ARG A 53 -0.48 -16.23 2.91
N ALA A 54 0.27 -15.15 2.63
CA ALA A 54 1.74 -15.19 2.62
C ALA A 54 2.28 -15.49 4.02
N ASP A 55 1.78 -14.83 5.06
CA ASP A 55 2.18 -15.06 6.45
C ASP A 55 1.78 -16.48 6.92
N ALA A 56 0.59 -16.97 6.58
CA ALA A 56 0.17 -18.34 6.89
C ALA A 56 1.03 -19.39 6.18
N ALA A 57 1.43 -19.16 4.93
CA ALA A 57 2.32 -20.07 4.20
C ALA A 57 3.73 -20.06 4.80
N LEU A 58 4.23 -18.88 5.20
CA LEU A 58 5.50 -18.71 5.88
C LEU A 58 5.52 -19.48 7.21
N GLY A 59 4.46 -19.38 8.01
CA GLY A 59 4.30 -20.13 9.27
C GLY A 59 4.31 -21.67 9.10
N ARG A 60 3.95 -22.16 7.90
CA ARG A 60 4.05 -23.59 7.55
C ARG A 60 5.38 -23.99 6.91
N GLY A 61 6.30 -23.05 6.72
CA GLY A 61 7.57 -23.28 6.02
C GLY A 61 7.43 -23.40 4.49
N ASP A 62 6.27 -23.09 3.92
CA ASP A 62 6.03 -23.12 2.46
C ASP A 62 6.46 -21.81 1.82
N ALA A 63 7.75 -21.67 1.57
CA ALA A 63 8.33 -20.48 0.97
C ALA A 63 7.80 -20.20 -0.45
N ALA A 64 7.45 -21.25 -1.21
CA ALA A 64 6.95 -21.06 -2.58
C ALA A 64 5.53 -20.46 -2.57
N ALA A 65 4.63 -20.99 -1.75
CA ALA A 65 3.29 -20.45 -1.57
C ALA A 65 3.33 -19.03 -0.97
N ALA A 66 4.21 -18.80 0.02
CA ALA A 66 4.40 -17.47 0.62
C ALA A 66 4.84 -16.43 -0.42
N MET A 67 5.80 -16.75 -1.27
CA MET A 67 6.27 -15.88 -2.33
C MET A 67 5.19 -15.64 -3.41
N SER A 68 4.40 -16.65 -3.74
CA SER A 68 3.28 -16.51 -4.70
C SER A 68 2.23 -15.53 -4.16
N ALA A 69 1.81 -15.72 -2.91
CA ALA A 69 0.84 -14.84 -2.25
C ALA A 69 1.39 -13.40 -2.07
N TRP A 70 2.67 -13.24 -1.77
CA TRP A 70 3.32 -11.94 -1.71
C TRP A 70 3.27 -11.20 -3.05
N ARG A 71 3.54 -11.88 -4.18
CA ARG A 71 3.45 -11.25 -5.52
C ARG A 71 2.03 -10.79 -5.84
N GLU A 72 1.04 -11.57 -5.43
CA GLU A 72 -0.37 -11.19 -5.59
C GLU A 72 -0.72 -9.95 -4.77
N ALA A 73 -0.26 -9.89 -3.50
CA ALA A 73 -0.40 -8.72 -2.65
C ALA A 73 0.27 -7.49 -3.26
N GLN A 74 1.50 -7.64 -3.77
CA GLN A 74 2.24 -6.55 -4.43
C GLN A 74 1.46 -6.02 -5.64
N ALA A 75 0.94 -6.90 -6.48
CA ALA A 75 0.14 -6.49 -7.62
C ALA A 75 -1.15 -5.76 -7.20
N ALA A 76 -1.82 -6.22 -6.14
CA ALA A 76 -3.00 -5.54 -5.59
C ALA A 76 -2.65 -4.17 -5.01
N ALA A 77 -1.56 -4.04 -4.23
CA ALA A 77 -1.08 -2.78 -3.67
C ALA A 77 -0.62 -1.79 -4.75
N LEU A 78 -0.03 -2.27 -5.84
CA LEU A 78 0.33 -1.42 -6.98
C LEU A 78 -0.92 -0.84 -7.66
N ARG A 79 -1.95 -1.67 -7.88
CA ARG A 79 -3.21 -1.23 -8.51
C ARG A 79 -4.03 -0.30 -7.64
N SER A 80 -3.98 -0.47 -6.32
CA SER A 80 -4.73 0.39 -5.40
C SER A 80 -4.28 1.86 -5.42
N GLY A 81 -3.04 2.12 -5.75
CA GLY A 81 -2.45 3.45 -5.71
C GLY A 81 -2.08 3.94 -4.30
N HIS A 82 -2.56 3.29 -3.23
CA HIS A 82 -2.33 3.70 -1.85
C HIS A 82 -0.92 3.34 -1.36
N TRP A 83 -0.31 4.25 -0.57
CA TRP A 83 1.04 4.06 -0.04
C TRP A 83 1.06 2.98 1.07
N GLU A 84 -0.01 2.84 1.84
CA GLU A 84 -0.16 1.87 2.92
C GLU A 84 0.06 0.44 2.42
N GLY A 85 -0.50 0.12 1.26
CA GLY A 85 -0.33 -1.19 0.64
C GLY A 85 1.13 -1.49 0.31
N MET A 86 1.89 -0.49 -0.13
CA MET A 86 3.31 -0.67 -0.45
C MET A 86 4.18 -0.80 0.80
N ILE A 87 3.84 -0.11 1.91
CA ILE A 87 4.49 -0.36 3.21
C ILE A 87 4.23 -1.80 3.65
N ALA A 88 2.96 -2.24 3.67
CA ALA A 88 2.60 -3.59 4.10
C ALA A 88 3.28 -4.69 3.26
N VAL A 89 3.38 -4.48 1.93
CA VAL A 89 4.10 -5.40 1.01
C VAL A 89 5.60 -5.41 1.31
N GLY A 90 6.19 -4.26 1.63
CA GLY A 90 7.59 -4.18 2.04
C GLY A 90 7.87 -4.91 3.35
N ASP A 91 6.99 -4.75 4.35
CA ASP A 91 7.08 -5.44 5.63
C ASP A 91 7.00 -6.95 5.46
N ALA A 92 6.09 -7.43 4.61
CA ALA A 92 6.00 -8.86 4.29
C ALA A 92 7.25 -9.37 3.54
N ALA A 93 7.82 -8.58 2.62
CA ALA A 93 9.07 -8.96 1.96
C ALA A 93 10.24 -9.09 2.96
N ARG A 94 10.29 -8.21 3.96
CA ARG A 94 11.30 -8.28 5.04
C ARG A 94 11.13 -9.55 5.88
N ARG A 95 9.89 -9.88 6.29
CA ARG A 95 9.62 -11.15 7.01
C ARG A 95 9.99 -12.38 6.17
N LEU A 96 9.70 -12.37 4.87
CA LEU A 96 10.11 -13.43 3.95
C LEU A 96 11.64 -13.54 3.85
N ALA A 97 12.35 -12.40 3.87
CA ALA A 97 13.81 -12.37 3.86
C ALA A 97 14.42 -12.97 5.12
N GLU A 98 13.82 -12.72 6.28
CA GLU A 98 14.27 -13.25 7.58
C GLU A 98 14.09 -14.77 7.68
N ALA A 99 13.02 -15.30 7.08
CA ALA A 99 12.73 -16.74 7.09
C ALA A 99 13.34 -17.51 5.90
N GLY A 100 13.76 -16.81 4.85
CA GLY A 100 14.23 -17.39 3.59
C GLY A 100 15.76 -17.59 3.54
N ARG A 101 16.22 -18.30 2.49
CA ARG A 101 17.64 -18.51 2.22
C ARG A 101 18.31 -17.32 1.54
N ASP A 102 17.53 -16.51 0.84
CA ASP A 102 18.03 -15.35 0.07
C ASP A 102 17.57 -14.05 0.75
N ARG A 103 18.23 -13.73 1.84
CA ARG A 103 17.94 -12.54 2.63
C ARG A 103 18.18 -11.26 1.85
N ALA A 104 19.25 -11.19 1.06
CA ALA A 104 19.63 -9.99 0.33
C ALA A 104 18.56 -9.60 -0.70
N ASP A 105 18.07 -10.56 -1.45
CA ASP A 105 17.04 -10.37 -2.46
C ASP A 105 15.69 -9.96 -1.82
N GLY A 106 15.34 -10.57 -0.69
CA GLY A 106 14.15 -10.19 0.08
C GLY A 106 14.20 -8.75 0.61
N LEU A 107 15.35 -8.32 1.17
CA LEU A 107 15.55 -6.94 1.62
C LEU A 107 15.55 -5.95 0.45
N ALA A 108 16.09 -6.33 -0.72
CA ALA A 108 16.02 -5.49 -1.91
C ALA A 108 14.56 -5.28 -2.38
N ARG A 109 13.72 -6.32 -2.33
CA ARG A 109 12.28 -6.20 -2.61
C ARG A 109 11.56 -5.31 -1.60
N ALA A 110 11.87 -5.45 -0.30
CA ALA A 110 11.32 -4.58 0.73
C ALA A 110 11.68 -3.11 0.47
N ARG A 111 12.96 -2.84 0.18
CA ARG A 111 13.44 -1.51 -0.16
C ARG A 111 12.70 -0.90 -1.34
N GLN A 112 12.49 -1.68 -2.39
CA GLN A 112 11.77 -1.22 -3.59
C GLN A 112 10.30 -0.88 -3.28
N ALA A 113 9.62 -1.69 -2.47
CA ALA A 113 8.26 -1.42 -2.04
C ALA A 113 8.18 -0.12 -1.23
N TYR A 114 9.08 0.08 -0.27
CA TYR A 114 9.14 1.30 0.54
C TYR A 114 9.48 2.55 -0.27
N LEU A 115 10.36 2.47 -1.27
CA LEU A 115 10.61 3.58 -2.20
C LEU A 115 9.36 3.95 -2.99
N THR A 116 8.58 2.96 -3.43
CA THR A 116 7.31 3.19 -4.11
C THR A 116 6.30 3.87 -3.17
N ALA A 117 6.22 3.43 -1.90
CA ALA A 117 5.40 4.07 -0.88
C ALA A 117 5.83 5.53 -0.68
N LEU A 118 7.11 5.79 -0.47
CA LEU A 118 7.67 7.13 -0.26
C LEU A 118 7.34 8.07 -1.43
N PHE A 119 7.42 7.58 -2.67
CA PHE A 119 7.06 8.36 -3.85
C PHE A 119 5.57 8.76 -3.84
N ARG A 120 4.67 7.83 -3.48
CA ARG A 120 3.22 8.10 -3.38
C ARG A 120 2.92 9.10 -2.27
N VAL A 121 3.47 8.87 -1.08
CA VAL A 121 3.33 9.75 0.09
C VAL A 121 3.72 11.20 -0.22
N ARG A 122 4.80 11.41 -0.94
CA ARG A 122 5.23 12.75 -1.36
C ARG A 122 4.18 13.44 -2.23
N ARG A 123 3.53 12.71 -3.15
CA ARG A 123 2.46 13.23 -3.99
C ARG A 123 1.20 13.59 -3.19
N GLU A 124 0.87 12.76 -2.22
CA GLU A 124 -0.30 12.93 -1.34
C GLU A 124 -0.06 13.94 -0.23
N ARG A 125 1.18 14.33 0.01
CA ARG A 125 1.59 15.21 1.12
C ARG A 125 1.12 14.69 2.49
N SER A 126 1.18 13.38 2.70
CA SER A 126 0.77 12.74 3.94
C SER A 126 1.92 12.70 4.95
N LEU A 127 1.77 13.40 6.07
CA LEU A 127 2.74 13.32 7.17
C LEU A 127 2.81 11.91 7.73
N ASP A 128 1.66 11.25 7.90
CA ASP A 128 1.60 9.87 8.43
C ASP A 128 2.36 8.90 7.53
N GLY A 129 2.18 9.03 6.22
CA GLY A 129 2.90 8.24 5.26
C GLY A 129 4.41 8.50 5.28
N LEU A 130 4.85 9.77 5.42
CA LEU A 130 6.28 10.09 5.53
C LEU A 130 6.90 9.48 6.77
N LEU A 131 6.22 9.52 7.91
CA LEU A 131 6.67 8.89 9.15
C LEU A 131 6.69 7.37 9.04
N SER A 132 5.68 6.76 8.42
CA SER A 132 5.64 5.31 8.16
C SER A 132 6.80 4.87 7.25
N ALA A 133 7.07 5.62 6.19
CA ALA A 133 8.21 5.35 5.31
C ALA A 133 9.55 5.51 6.06
N ALA A 134 9.70 6.56 6.90
CA ALA A 134 10.90 6.76 7.70
C ALA A 134 11.15 5.57 8.65
N ILE A 135 10.12 5.09 9.34
CA ILE A 135 10.21 3.92 10.21
C ILE A 135 10.63 2.68 9.41
N ALA A 136 9.98 2.42 8.26
CA ALA A 136 10.29 1.28 7.41
C ALA A 136 11.76 1.28 6.91
N PHE A 137 12.29 2.45 6.53
CA PHE A 137 13.71 2.58 6.17
C PHE A 137 14.64 2.48 7.37
N GLY A 138 14.22 2.93 8.55
CA GLY A 138 14.94 2.72 9.81
C GLY A 138 15.09 1.23 10.12
N GLU A 139 14.03 0.45 10.03
CA GLU A 139 14.02 -1.00 10.22
C GLU A 139 14.86 -1.75 9.17
N LEU A 140 14.96 -1.19 7.96
CA LEU A 140 15.80 -1.73 6.89
C LEU A 140 17.29 -1.39 7.07
N GLY A 141 17.61 -0.40 7.93
CA GLY A 141 18.96 0.13 8.12
C GLY A 141 19.42 1.12 7.04
N ASP A 142 18.51 1.59 6.17
CA ASP A 142 18.81 2.56 5.11
C ASP A 142 18.75 4.00 5.67
N ARG A 143 19.84 4.38 6.35
CA ARG A 143 19.92 5.67 7.08
C ARG A 143 19.81 6.88 6.17
N ASP A 144 20.27 6.81 4.94
CA ASP A 144 20.24 7.93 4.01
C ASP A 144 18.80 8.26 3.60
N VAL A 145 18.02 7.24 3.24
CA VAL A 145 16.62 7.40 2.87
C VAL A 145 15.76 7.74 4.10
N LEU A 146 16.04 7.15 5.25
CA LEU A 146 15.43 7.54 6.53
C LEU A 146 15.59 9.04 6.79
N ALA A 147 16.85 9.55 6.73
CA ALA A 147 17.13 10.97 6.95
C ALA A 147 16.40 11.86 5.92
N GLN A 148 16.31 11.42 4.68
CA GLN A 148 15.56 12.13 3.65
C GLN A 148 14.04 12.16 3.95
N ALA A 149 13.46 11.03 4.35
CA ALA A 149 12.05 10.94 4.71
C ALA A 149 11.71 11.83 5.90
N LEU A 150 12.58 11.89 6.92
CA LEU A 150 12.44 12.78 8.08
C LEU A 150 12.51 14.26 7.68
N ARG A 151 13.45 14.66 6.82
CA ARG A 151 13.50 16.05 6.32
C ARG A 151 12.21 16.46 5.60
N LEU A 152 11.64 15.55 4.81
CA LEU A 152 10.35 15.79 4.14
C LEU A 152 9.21 15.89 5.16
N ALA A 153 9.22 15.04 6.20
CA ALA A 153 8.24 15.09 7.28
C ALA A 153 8.32 16.40 8.07
N GLU A 154 9.52 16.90 8.36
CA GLU A 154 9.73 18.22 9.00
C GLU A 154 9.17 19.37 8.16
N GLN A 155 9.42 19.35 6.85
CA GLN A 155 8.87 20.34 5.93
C GLN A 155 7.33 20.27 5.91
N GLN A 156 6.76 19.07 5.92
CA GLN A 156 5.32 18.86 5.92
C GLN A 156 4.67 19.26 7.26
N ALA A 157 5.33 19.01 8.38
CA ALA A 157 4.87 19.40 9.71
C ALA A 157 4.80 20.92 9.89
N GLY A 158 5.62 21.70 9.15
CA GLY A 158 5.61 23.14 9.16
C GLY A 158 5.81 23.74 10.56
N ARG A 159 4.84 24.55 11.03
CA ARG A 159 4.87 25.18 12.36
C ARG A 159 4.03 24.45 13.41
N ASP A 160 3.29 23.42 13.03
CA ASP A 160 2.43 22.70 13.97
C ASP A 160 3.26 21.94 15.03
N PRO A 161 3.08 22.27 16.33
CA PRO A 161 3.90 21.69 17.40
C PRO A 161 3.66 20.19 17.58
N LEU A 162 2.43 19.70 17.35
CA LEU A 162 2.11 18.26 17.50
C LEU A 162 2.76 17.45 16.38
N SER A 163 2.65 17.92 15.14
CA SER A 163 3.30 17.29 14.00
C SER A 163 4.83 17.25 14.17
N ARG A 164 5.44 18.33 14.63
CA ARG A 164 6.88 18.36 14.93
C ARG A 164 7.28 17.40 16.04
N ALA A 165 6.45 17.27 17.08
CA ALA A 165 6.72 16.31 18.16
C ALA A 165 6.74 14.89 17.64
N ARG A 166 5.80 14.52 16.76
CA ARG A 166 5.75 13.20 16.09
C ARG A 166 6.99 12.93 15.25
N VAL A 167 7.44 13.91 14.45
CA VAL A 167 8.68 13.79 13.66
C VAL A 167 9.88 13.57 14.57
N ARG A 168 10.03 14.36 15.64
CA ARG A 168 11.12 14.18 16.63
C ARG A 168 11.12 12.80 17.25
N THR A 169 9.95 12.29 17.67
CA THR A 169 9.85 10.95 18.24
C THR A 169 10.43 9.87 17.30
N VAL A 170 10.13 9.96 16.00
CA VAL A 170 10.69 9.01 15.02
C VAL A 170 12.20 9.26 14.83
N ALA A 171 12.62 10.52 14.73
CA ALA A 171 14.05 10.87 14.59
C ALA A 171 14.87 10.36 15.77
N ASP A 172 14.42 10.62 17.00
CA ASP A 172 15.10 10.19 18.23
C ASP A 172 15.27 8.68 18.32
N ARG A 173 14.25 7.94 17.86
CA ARG A 173 14.29 6.47 17.84
C ARG A 173 15.36 5.90 16.90
N TRP A 174 15.56 6.53 15.74
CA TRP A 174 16.32 5.92 14.65
C TRP A 174 17.63 6.65 14.33
N MET A 175 17.75 7.93 14.68
CA MET A 175 18.94 8.75 14.38
C MET A 175 19.87 8.90 15.57
N SER A 176 19.38 8.66 16.80
CA SER A 176 20.27 8.63 17.97
C SER A 176 21.31 7.53 17.81
N PRO A 177 22.60 7.78 18.08
CA PRO A 177 23.59 6.71 18.12
C PRO A 177 23.12 5.66 19.14
N PRO A 178 23.32 4.36 18.87
CA PRO A 178 23.08 3.35 19.90
C PRO A 178 23.83 3.82 21.13
N PHE A 179 23.11 3.96 22.24
CA PHE A 179 23.68 4.38 23.53
C PHE A 179 24.87 3.47 23.81
N GLU A 180 26.08 4.02 23.85
CA GLU A 180 27.28 3.38 24.35
C GLU A 180 27.11 3.11 25.86
N ALA A 181 26.16 2.28 26.20
CA ALA A 181 25.89 1.82 27.53
C ALA A 181 26.57 0.49 27.74
N GLU A 182 27.86 0.40 27.53
CA GLU A 182 28.61 -0.73 28.13
C GLU A 182 30.10 -0.66 27.88
N HIS A 183 30.73 0.42 28.28
CA HIS A 183 32.14 0.39 28.63
C HIS A 183 32.45 1.39 29.75
N ARG A 184 31.67 1.33 30.81
CA ARG A 184 32.18 1.77 32.09
C ARG A 184 32.79 0.56 32.74
N ASP A 185 34.04 0.26 32.34
CA ASP A 185 34.90 -0.72 32.99
C ASP A 185 35.04 -0.32 34.47
N PRO A 186 34.49 -1.09 35.45
CA PRO A 186 34.56 -0.75 36.85
C PRO A 186 35.94 -1.05 37.46
N THR A 187 36.95 -1.41 36.65
CA THR A 187 38.24 -1.88 37.10
C THR A 187 39.33 -0.82 37.25
N LEU A 188 39.03 0.46 36.95
CA LEU A 188 40.03 1.52 37.11
C LEU A 188 39.87 2.41 38.39
N SER A 189 39.07 1.95 39.37
CA SER A 189 38.96 2.62 40.67
C SER A 189 39.58 1.79 41.81
N GLY A 190 40.74 1.26 41.61
CA GLY A 190 41.47 0.48 42.60
C GLY A 190 42.91 0.89 42.73
N GLY A 191 43.17 1.84 43.67
CA GLY A 191 44.45 1.76 44.39
C GLY A 191 45.54 2.74 43.99
N HIS A 192 45.54 3.88 44.60
CA HIS A 192 46.80 4.42 45.16
C HIS A 192 46.48 5.16 46.44
N GLN A 193 46.77 4.55 47.57
CA GLN A 193 47.05 5.26 48.80
C GLN A 193 48.45 4.88 49.28
N PRO A 194 49.26 5.89 49.75
CA PRO A 194 50.59 5.70 50.25
C PRO A 194 50.65 5.04 51.62
#